data_3b43160d0566ce367a197bdbd585fc1b
#
_entry.id   3b43160d0566ce367a197bdbd585fc1b
#
_cell.length_a   1.000
_cell.length_b   1.000
_cell.length_c   1.000
_cell.angle_alpha   90.00
_cell.angle_beta   90.00
_cell.angle_gamma   90.00
#
_symmetry.space_group_name_H-M   'P 1'
#
loop_
_entity.id
_entity.type
_entity.pdbx_description
1 polymer ?
#
loop_
_entity_poly.entity_id
_entity_poly.type
_entity_poly.pdbx_seq_one_letter_code
_entity_poly.pdbx_strand_id
1 'polypeptide(L)'
;STYHIIEGQGIESIDNNTSTYIYGCTNPNSCNYDPDATIDDGSCIFINSQEILGETFVEPLLTYNYSYDDDSILEFEWSVENGNIISENGTQEISVEWDIAETGKISLIATDENCSTNPINLDVEFYLPFSSDEYNFSVARLWNEVLLYSIRNDFARPTVHARNLFHVSAAMYDAWAIINQKGSPYLIGNYVNGFDSQIIEFSNSDSESINNKNAISYSAYRLIKHRFAQSPGFEKIQQKCEALMSLLDLEIDYLDSSENNNNALSLGNYIAEKYIEYGMLDGSNEEMDYVNQYYFPENDPLTPIFSGNTELTNPNRWQPLSLDVFIDQSGNILSESTPEFLGAEWGNVWPFGLSNDVLTEFEREGNIYKVYHDPGPPPMIDDNEQTNELFIEAFSMVSIWGSHLSPLDNTVWDISPNSNGNVDDNTYPTD
;
A
#
# COMPACT_ATOMS: atom_id res chain seq x y z
N SER A 1 -25.88 -4.14 -60.48
CA SER A 1 -26.92 -3.73 -61.44
C SER A 1 -27.81 -4.89 -61.77
N THR A 2 -28.97 -4.99 -61.16
CA THR A 2 -29.98 -5.97 -61.47
C THR A 2 -31.00 -5.29 -62.39
N TYR A 3 -30.98 -5.60 -63.67
CA TYR A 3 -31.97 -5.14 -64.59
C TYR A 3 -33.20 -6.04 -64.53
N HIS A 4 -34.32 -5.54 -64.11
CA HIS A 4 -35.62 -6.16 -64.32
C HIS A 4 -36.20 -5.63 -65.65
N ILE A 5 -36.27 -6.49 -66.66
CA ILE A 5 -37.01 -6.20 -67.90
C ILE A 5 -38.46 -6.59 -67.63
N ILE A 6 -39.33 -5.60 -67.62
CA ILE A 6 -40.80 -5.80 -67.67
C ILE A 6 -41.22 -5.60 -69.11
N GLU A 7 -41.69 -6.69 -69.75
CA GLU A 7 -42.21 -6.65 -71.09
C GLU A 7 -43.56 -5.85 -71.10
N GLY A 8 -43.60 -4.80 -71.88
CA GLY A 8 -44.84 -4.32 -72.46
C GLY A 8 -45.42 -3.00 -71.98
N GLN A 9 -44.63 -2.05 -71.44
CA GLN A 9 -45.14 -0.68 -71.31
C GLN A 9 -44.14 0.33 -71.83
N GLY A 10 -44.61 1.32 -72.57
CA GLY A 10 -43.77 2.31 -73.19
C GLY A 10 -43.04 3.21 -72.24
N ILE A 11 -41.87 3.66 -72.68
CA ILE A 11 -40.99 4.57 -71.95
C ILE A 11 -41.69 5.90 -71.77
N GLU A 12 -42.28 6.20 -70.65
CA GLU A 12 -42.53 7.57 -70.19
C GLU A 12 -41.23 8.13 -69.58
N SER A 13 -40.90 9.32 -70.02
CA SER A 13 -39.73 10.11 -69.72
C SER A 13 -38.95 9.74 -68.45
N ILE A 14 -37.70 9.32 -68.59
CA ILE A 14 -36.70 9.28 -67.51
C ILE A 14 -36.44 10.72 -67.12
N ASP A 15 -36.90 11.12 -65.95
CA ASP A 15 -36.44 12.30 -65.25
C ASP A 15 -34.93 12.16 -64.95
N ASN A 16 -34.09 12.94 -65.62
CA ASN A 16 -32.64 12.95 -65.44
C ASN A 16 -32.27 13.65 -64.12
N ASN A 17 -32.78 13.13 -63.03
CA ASN A 17 -32.25 13.44 -61.72
C ASN A 17 -31.30 12.29 -61.31
N THR A 18 -30.17 12.19 -62.01
CA THR A 18 -29.06 11.32 -61.60
C THR A 18 -28.40 11.99 -60.38
N SER A 19 -28.91 11.67 -59.20
CA SER A 19 -28.10 11.78 -58.00
C SER A 19 -26.91 10.87 -58.24
N THR A 20 -25.76 11.46 -58.52
CA THR A 20 -24.47 10.77 -58.62
C THR A 20 -24.16 10.26 -57.22
N TYR A 21 -24.37 8.97 -57.01
CA TYR A 21 -23.90 8.33 -55.79
C TYR A 21 -22.41 8.14 -55.91
N ILE A 22 -21.67 8.89 -55.10
CA ILE A 22 -20.21 8.75 -54.96
C ILE A 22 -19.97 7.85 -53.76
N TYR A 23 -19.35 6.71 -54.01
CA TYR A 23 -18.99 5.76 -52.96
C TYR A 23 -17.59 6.04 -52.45
N GLY A 24 -17.43 6.06 -51.17
CA GLY A 24 -16.15 6.31 -50.48
C GLY A 24 -16.33 6.39 -48.97
N CYS A 25 -15.27 6.66 -48.24
CA CYS A 25 -15.35 6.85 -46.83
C CYS A 25 -16.00 8.19 -46.48
N THR A 26 -17.11 8.18 -45.77
CA THR A 26 -17.86 9.39 -45.38
C THR A 26 -17.51 9.87 -43.95
N ASN A 27 -16.65 9.16 -43.23
CA ASN A 27 -16.25 9.56 -41.88
C ASN A 27 -15.08 10.57 -41.94
N PRO A 28 -15.26 11.83 -41.47
CA PRO A 28 -14.26 12.87 -41.55
C PRO A 28 -12.98 12.58 -40.69
N ASN A 29 -13.05 11.62 -39.75
CA ASN A 29 -11.93 11.23 -38.90
C ASN A 29 -11.11 10.06 -39.50
N SER A 30 -11.45 9.58 -40.70
CA SER A 30 -10.71 8.51 -41.35
C SER A 30 -9.58 9.05 -42.20
N CYS A 31 -8.50 8.25 -42.33
CA CYS A 31 -7.32 8.58 -43.15
C CYS A 31 -7.62 8.73 -44.64
N ASN A 32 -8.70 8.15 -45.12
CA ASN A 32 -9.16 8.18 -46.49
C ASN A 32 -10.54 8.81 -46.64
N TYR A 33 -10.86 9.82 -45.80
CA TYR A 33 -12.08 10.57 -45.91
C TYR A 33 -12.22 11.21 -47.29
N ASP A 34 -13.32 10.96 -47.96
CA ASP A 34 -13.68 11.59 -49.23
C ASP A 34 -14.86 12.56 -49.00
N PRO A 35 -14.59 13.87 -49.03
CA PRO A 35 -15.63 14.88 -48.82
C PRO A 35 -16.74 14.88 -49.91
N ASP A 36 -16.45 14.26 -51.06
CA ASP A 36 -17.41 14.13 -52.16
C ASP A 36 -18.25 12.86 -52.08
N ALA A 37 -17.89 11.92 -51.22
CA ALA A 37 -18.62 10.67 -50.99
C ALA A 37 -20.01 10.97 -50.37
N THR A 38 -21.03 10.41 -51.01
CA THR A 38 -22.44 10.53 -50.56
C THR A 38 -22.98 9.22 -49.95
N ILE A 39 -22.24 8.11 -50.16
CA ILE A 39 -22.56 6.79 -49.61
C ILE A 39 -21.29 6.17 -49.08
N ASP A 40 -21.31 5.78 -47.81
CA ASP A 40 -20.22 5.00 -47.18
C ASP A 40 -20.17 3.61 -47.83
N ASP A 41 -19.01 3.25 -48.35
CA ASP A 41 -18.76 1.95 -48.96
C ASP A 41 -18.00 0.98 -48.03
N GLY A 42 -17.79 1.37 -46.75
CA GLY A 42 -17.05 0.59 -45.75
C GLY A 42 -15.54 0.59 -45.93
N SER A 43 -15.00 1.52 -46.79
CA SER A 43 -13.57 1.60 -47.06
C SER A 43 -12.80 2.48 -46.09
N CYS A 44 -13.44 3.01 -45.03
CA CYS A 44 -12.78 3.89 -44.06
C CYS A 44 -11.58 3.20 -43.40
N ILE A 45 -10.43 3.86 -43.47
CA ILE A 45 -9.19 3.44 -42.84
C ILE A 45 -8.94 4.35 -41.63
N PHE A 46 -8.65 3.75 -40.50
CA PHE A 46 -8.31 4.48 -39.27
C PHE A 46 -6.91 4.06 -38.82
N ILE A 47 -6.23 4.93 -38.09
CA ILE A 47 -5.02 4.55 -37.36
C ILE A 47 -5.40 3.41 -36.41
N ASN A 48 -4.58 2.37 -36.35
CA ASN A 48 -4.76 1.26 -35.44
C ASN A 48 -4.41 1.75 -34.02
N SER A 49 -5.41 2.24 -33.30
CA SER A 49 -5.20 2.83 -31.98
C SER A 49 -4.72 1.77 -30.97
N GLN A 50 -3.61 2.06 -30.34
CA GLN A 50 -3.15 1.34 -29.13
C GLN A 50 -3.82 1.90 -27.88
N GLU A 51 -3.60 1.29 -26.74
CA GLU A 51 -4.09 1.78 -25.48
C GLU A 51 -3.07 2.76 -24.87
N ILE A 52 -3.57 3.72 -24.08
CA ILE A 52 -2.71 4.56 -23.24
C ILE A 52 -2.19 3.68 -22.09
N LEU A 53 -0.88 3.68 -21.90
CA LEU A 53 -0.19 2.95 -20.84
C LEU A 53 -0.01 3.85 -19.63
N GLY A 54 -0.30 3.36 -18.44
CA GLY A 54 -0.13 4.05 -17.16
C GLY A 54 -1.06 3.51 -16.08
N GLU A 55 -0.89 4.03 -14.87
CA GLU A 55 -1.71 3.61 -13.72
C GLU A 55 -3.15 4.09 -13.86
N THR A 56 -4.09 3.17 -13.66
CA THR A 56 -5.54 3.44 -13.69
C THR A 56 -6.15 3.60 -12.30
N PHE A 57 -5.38 3.34 -11.25
CA PHE A 57 -5.77 3.51 -9.87
C PHE A 57 -4.73 4.36 -9.16
N VAL A 58 -5.04 5.64 -8.94
CA VAL A 58 -4.08 6.67 -8.54
C VAL A 58 -4.49 7.36 -7.24
N GLU A 59 -3.52 7.97 -6.58
CA GLU A 59 -3.75 8.85 -5.43
C GLU A 59 -3.78 10.31 -5.86
N PRO A 60 -4.73 11.13 -5.36
CA PRO A 60 -4.77 12.57 -5.62
C PRO A 60 -3.49 13.26 -5.15
N LEU A 61 -3.17 14.39 -5.75
CA LEU A 61 -2.00 15.22 -5.47
C LEU A 61 -0.64 14.52 -5.71
N LEU A 62 -0.64 13.33 -6.32
CA LEU A 62 0.58 12.67 -6.76
C LEU A 62 0.71 12.72 -8.28
N THR A 63 1.97 12.61 -8.73
CA THR A 63 2.32 12.61 -10.15
C THR A 63 2.45 11.20 -10.69
N TYR A 64 1.86 10.95 -11.86
CA TYR A 64 1.93 9.67 -12.58
C TYR A 64 2.29 9.92 -14.04
N ASN A 65 3.01 8.96 -14.65
CA ASN A 65 3.40 9.01 -16.04
C ASN A 65 2.46 8.16 -16.89
N TYR A 66 2.14 8.70 -18.08
CA TYR A 66 1.31 8.03 -19.08
C TYR A 66 1.99 8.13 -20.42
N SER A 67 1.94 7.05 -21.19
CA SER A 67 2.60 6.96 -22.47
C SER A 67 1.73 6.29 -23.53
N TYR A 68 2.08 6.57 -24.79
CA TYR A 68 1.48 5.92 -25.94
C TYR A 68 2.61 5.39 -26.84
N ASP A 69 2.70 4.07 -26.93
CA ASP A 69 3.85 3.38 -27.55
C ASP A 69 3.60 3.11 -29.05
N ASP A 70 3.72 4.15 -29.88
CA ASP A 70 3.65 4.04 -31.33
C ASP A 70 4.61 5.03 -32.02
N ASP A 71 5.71 4.52 -32.51
CA ASP A 71 6.77 5.29 -33.20
C ASP A 71 6.31 5.90 -34.54
N SER A 72 5.16 5.52 -35.08
CA SER A 72 4.60 6.06 -36.32
C SER A 72 3.87 7.40 -36.12
N ILE A 73 3.58 7.77 -34.88
CA ILE A 73 2.86 8.99 -34.53
C ILE A 73 3.82 10.18 -34.52
N LEU A 74 3.38 11.27 -35.12
CA LEU A 74 4.16 12.51 -35.22
C LEU A 74 3.70 13.62 -34.28
N GLU A 75 2.42 13.63 -33.96
CA GLU A 75 1.82 14.64 -33.09
C GLU A 75 0.93 13.98 -32.04
N PHE A 76 1.03 14.45 -30.80
CA PHE A 76 0.25 13.99 -29.67
C PHE A 76 -0.51 15.17 -29.04
N GLU A 77 -1.80 15.06 -28.96
CA GLU A 77 -2.65 16.04 -28.28
C GLU A 77 -3.30 15.38 -27.06
N TRP A 78 -2.70 15.62 -25.90
CA TRP A 78 -3.18 15.10 -24.63
C TRP A 78 -4.12 16.07 -23.96
N SER A 79 -5.17 15.56 -23.32
CA SER A 79 -6.04 16.30 -22.43
C SER A 79 -6.37 15.46 -21.18
N VAL A 80 -6.57 16.14 -20.07
CA VAL A 80 -6.80 15.49 -18.77
C VAL A 80 -8.00 16.16 -18.11
N GLU A 81 -8.90 15.35 -17.54
CA GLU A 81 -10.00 15.78 -16.68
C GLU A 81 -9.64 15.47 -15.23
N ASN A 82 -9.82 16.42 -14.32
CA ASN A 82 -9.50 16.34 -12.89
C ASN A 82 -8.01 16.10 -12.59
N GLY A 83 -7.14 16.70 -13.39
CA GLY A 83 -5.69 16.68 -13.21
C GLY A 83 -5.01 17.69 -14.13
N ASN A 84 -3.71 17.89 -13.92
CA ASN A 84 -2.91 18.84 -14.65
C ASN A 84 -1.71 18.16 -15.30
N ILE A 85 -1.48 18.38 -16.59
CA ILE A 85 -0.26 17.96 -17.26
C ILE A 85 0.86 18.88 -16.79
N ILE A 86 1.88 18.31 -16.13
CA ILE A 86 3.02 19.06 -15.57
C ILE A 86 4.30 18.90 -16.39
N SER A 87 4.31 18.00 -17.38
CA SER A 87 5.37 17.84 -18.38
C SER A 87 5.07 18.64 -19.64
N GLU A 88 5.96 18.54 -20.63
CA GLU A 88 5.69 19.04 -21.99
C GLU A 88 4.54 18.26 -22.62
N ASN A 89 3.50 18.97 -23.10
CA ASN A 89 2.41 18.40 -23.86
C ASN A 89 2.80 18.29 -25.33
N GLY A 90 2.42 17.21 -26.00
CA GLY A 90 2.78 16.97 -27.42
C GLY A 90 3.89 15.95 -27.61
N THR A 91 4.30 15.29 -26.54
CA THR A 91 5.27 14.18 -26.55
C THR A 91 4.58 12.83 -26.37
N GLN A 92 5.30 11.75 -26.65
CA GLN A 92 4.84 10.37 -26.50
C GLN A 92 4.52 10.01 -25.04
N GLU A 93 5.07 10.73 -24.08
CA GLU A 93 4.88 10.54 -22.66
C GLU A 93 4.53 11.87 -21.99
N ILE A 94 3.58 11.82 -21.05
CA ILE A 94 3.20 12.95 -20.18
C ILE A 94 3.26 12.57 -18.72
N SER A 95 3.51 13.57 -17.87
CA SER A 95 3.35 13.46 -16.41
C SER A 95 2.13 14.25 -15.99
N VAL A 96 1.25 13.63 -15.23
CA VAL A 96 0.00 14.21 -14.75
C VAL A 96 0.03 14.27 -13.23
N GLU A 97 -0.20 15.45 -12.68
CA GLU A 97 -0.54 15.65 -11.27
C GLU A 97 -2.07 15.69 -11.14
N TRP A 98 -2.62 14.77 -10.33
CA TRP A 98 -4.06 14.61 -10.21
C TRP A 98 -4.65 15.52 -9.13
N ASP A 99 -5.80 16.12 -9.43
CA ASP A 99 -6.60 16.87 -8.47
C ASP A 99 -7.32 15.93 -7.48
N ILE A 100 -7.92 16.49 -6.42
CA ILE A 100 -8.80 15.73 -5.52
C ILE A 100 -10.16 15.57 -6.19
N ALA A 101 -10.44 14.41 -6.74
CA ALA A 101 -11.71 14.08 -7.42
C ALA A 101 -12.06 12.60 -7.21
N GLU A 102 -13.24 12.16 -7.60
CA GLU A 102 -13.66 10.75 -7.51
C GLU A 102 -13.14 9.94 -8.69
N THR A 103 -13.03 10.54 -9.85
CA THR A 103 -12.54 9.93 -11.09
C THR A 103 -11.77 10.94 -11.92
N GLY A 104 -10.84 10.45 -12.71
CA GLY A 104 -10.12 11.23 -13.73
C GLY A 104 -10.20 10.58 -15.09
N LYS A 105 -9.80 11.32 -16.10
CA LYS A 105 -9.74 10.82 -17.45
C LYS A 105 -8.58 11.42 -18.22
N ILE A 106 -7.87 10.59 -18.95
CA ILE A 106 -6.88 11.01 -19.94
C ILE A 106 -7.46 10.74 -21.31
N SER A 107 -7.33 11.71 -22.19
CA SER A 107 -7.70 11.56 -23.60
C SER A 107 -6.52 11.95 -24.47
N LEU A 108 -6.28 11.16 -25.50
CA LEU A 108 -5.21 11.37 -26.49
C LEU A 108 -5.81 11.37 -27.88
N ILE A 109 -5.44 12.36 -28.70
CA ILE A 109 -5.54 12.31 -30.15
C ILE A 109 -4.13 12.19 -30.70
N ALA A 110 -3.84 11.09 -31.39
CA ALA A 110 -2.56 10.81 -31.99
C ALA A 110 -2.68 10.99 -33.50
N THR A 111 -1.73 11.72 -34.11
CA THR A 111 -1.74 12.07 -35.55
C THR A 111 -0.48 11.55 -36.23
N ASP A 112 -0.63 10.82 -37.33
CA ASP A 112 0.45 10.47 -38.26
C ASP A 112 0.49 11.44 -39.45
N GLU A 113 1.25 11.11 -40.50
CA GLU A 113 1.37 11.95 -41.71
C GLU A 113 0.03 12.18 -42.44
N ASN A 114 -1.00 11.37 -42.21
CA ASN A 114 -2.19 11.31 -43.04
C ASN A 114 -3.49 11.58 -42.29
N CYS A 115 -3.59 11.19 -41.02
CA CYS A 115 -4.82 11.30 -40.26
C CYS A 115 -4.61 11.24 -38.74
N SER A 116 -5.70 11.45 -38.00
CA SER A 116 -5.72 11.38 -36.56
C SER A 116 -6.57 10.21 -36.07
N THR A 117 -6.27 9.72 -34.89
CA THR A 117 -7.12 8.75 -34.19
C THR A 117 -8.44 9.41 -33.76
N ASN A 118 -9.48 8.61 -33.54
CA ASN A 118 -10.52 9.05 -32.61
C ASN A 118 -9.91 9.24 -31.20
N PRO A 119 -10.49 10.07 -30.34
CA PRO A 119 -9.97 10.21 -28.98
C PRO A 119 -9.84 8.84 -28.28
N ILE A 120 -8.63 8.49 -27.90
CA ILE A 120 -8.29 7.32 -27.10
C ILE A 120 -8.43 7.74 -25.65
N ASN A 121 -9.18 7.01 -24.87
CA ASN A 121 -9.48 7.39 -23.49
C ASN A 121 -8.95 6.35 -22.51
N LEU A 122 -8.42 6.83 -21.38
CA LEU A 122 -8.09 6.06 -20.21
C LEU A 122 -8.86 6.65 -19.04
N ASP A 123 -9.79 5.90 -18.48
CA ASP A 123 -10.47 6.27 -17.25
C ASP A 123 -9.59 5.91 -16.05
N VAL A 124 -9.49 6.82 -15.09
CA VAL A 124 -8.65 6.69 -13.91
C VAL A 124 -9.52 6.79 -12.67
N GLU A 125 -9.41 5.80 -11.80
CA GLU A 125 -10.05 5.77 -10.49
C GLU A 125 -9.09 6.31 -9.44
N PHE A 126 -9.63 7.08 -8.48
CA PHE A 126 -8.82 7.65 -7.41
C PHE A 126 -8.90 6.77 -6.17
N TYR A 127 -7.76 6.38 -5.66
CA TYR A 127 -7.69 6.00 -4.26
C TYR A 127 -7.82 7.27 -3.43
N LEU A 128 -9.03 7.58 -3.03
CA LEU A 128 -9.29 8.64 -2.07
C LEU A 128 -9.12 8.07 -0.66
N PRO A 129 -7.93 8.19 -0.04
CA PRO A 129 -7.85 8.02 1.42
C PRO A 129 -8.63 9.12 2.11
N PHE A 130 -9.02 10.16 1.36
CA PHE A 130 -9.68 11.36 1.83
C PHE A 130 -10.77 11.74 0.82
N SER A 131 -11.96 11.14 0.91
CA SER A 131 -13.10 11.64 0.14
C SER A 131 -13.44 13.08 0.58
N SER A 132 -14.07 13.86 -0.30
CA SER A 132 -14.52 15.21 0.01
C SER A 132 -15.42 15.29 1.25
N ASP A 133 -16.10 14.20 1.60
CA ASP A 133 -16.88 14.05 2.84
C ASP A 133 -16.01 13.79 4.09
N GLU A 134 -14.76 13.37 3.91
CA GLU A 134 -13.82 13.00 4.97
C GLU A 134 -13.06 14.18 5.59
N TYR A 135 -13.24 15.40 5.11
CA TYR A 135 -12.76 16.62 5.81
C TYR A 135 -13.24 16.75 7.26
N ASN A 136 -14.17 15.88 7.68
CA ASN A 136 -14.62 15.75 9.06
C ASN A 136 -13.81 14.72 9.88
N PHE A 137 -12.86 14.02 9.29
CA PHE A 137 -12.02 13.10 10.06
C PHE A 137 -11.02 13.84 10.92
N SER A 138 -10.71 13.25 12.07
CA SER A 138 -9.67 13.79 12.92
C SER A 138 -8.32 13.69 12.21
N VAL A 139 -7.47 14.67 12.42
CA VAL A 139 -6.10 14.69 11.90
C VAL A 139 -5.32 13.42 12.27
N ALA A 140 -5.56 12.89 13.48
CA ALA A 140 -4.93 11.64 13.92
C ALA A 140 -5.36 10.44 13.06
N ARG A 141 -6.62 10.38 12.59
CA ARG A 141 -7.06 9.33 11.68
C ARG A 141 -6.37 9.44 10.32
N LEU A 142 -6.24 10.64 9.78
CA LEU A 142 -5.55 10.87 8.52
C LEU A 142 -4.09 10.39 8.59
N TRP A 143 -3.38 10.71 9.68
CA TRP A 143 -2.02 10.22 9.89
C TRP A 143 -1.93 8.71 10.13
N ASN A 144 -2.95 8.09 10.73
CA ASN A 144 -3.01 6.63 10.83
C ASN A 144 -3.16 5.96 9.45
N GLU A 145 -3.93 6.54 8.51
CA GLU A 145 -4.00 6.04 7.14
C GLU A 145 -2.64 6.15 6.44
N VAL A 146 -1.92 7.27 6.60
CA VAL A 146 -0.54 7.42 6.08
C VAL A 146 0.39 6.39 6.72
N LEU A 147 0.28 6.12 8.02
CA LEU A 147 1.07 5.09 8.70
C LEU A 147 0.79 3.69 8.16
N LEU A 148 -0.48 3.34 7.93
CA LEU A 148 -0.87 2.07 7.33
C LEU A 148 -0.38 1.96 5.88
N TYR A 149 -0.42 3.05 5.13
CA TYR A 149 0.18 3.12 3.80
C TYR A 149 1.70 2.88 3.85
N SER A 150 2.39 3.50 4.81
CA SER A 150 3.83 3.31 5.01
C SER A 150 4.18 1.85 5.31
N ILE A 151 3.39 1.19 6.16
CA ILE A 151 3.54 -0.25 6.46
C ILE A 151 3.39 -1.11 5.20
N ARG A 152 2.44 -0.79 4.31
CA ARG A 152 2.25 -1.54 3.05
C ARG A 152 3.40 -1.37 2.06
N ASN A 153 4.18 -0.31 2.20
CA ASN A 153 5.34 0.01 1.35
C ASN A 153 6.69 -0.27 2.05
N ASP A 154 6.67 -0.98 3.17
CA ASP A 154 7.87 -1.40 3.91
C ASP A 154 8.14 -2.90 3.74
N PHE A 155 9.22 -3.40 4.31
CA PHE A 155 9.48 -4.83 4.47
C PHE A 155 8.40 -5.49 5.33
N ALA A 156 8.13 -6.78 5.12
CA ALA A 156 7.16 -7.55 5.91
C ALA A 156 7.72 -7.88 7.32
N ARG A 157 7.69 -6.90 8.21
CA ARG A 157 8.25 -6.97 9.57
C ARG A 157 7.19 -6.73 10.65
N PRO A 158 6.30 -7.70 10.95
CA PRO A 158 5.13 -7.50 11.81
C PRO A 158 5.44 -6.93 13.19
N THR A 159 6.52 -7.37 13.82
CA THR A 159 6.95 -6.89 15.14
C THR A 159 7.36 -5.42 15.12
N VAL A 160 8.13 -5.01 14.09
CA VAL A 160 8.51 -3.61 13.85
C VAL A 160 7.28 -2.75 13.57
N HIS A 161 6.35 -3.27 12.76
CA HIS A 161 5.11 -2.55 12.45
C HIS A 161 4.23 -2.35 13.69
N ALA A 162 4.08 -3.35 14.54
CA ALA A 162 3.36 -3.22 15.81
C ALA A 162 3.98 -2.13 16.70
N ARG A 163 5.31 -2.08 16.78
CA ARG A 163 6.04 -1.05 17.50
C ARG A 163 5.85 0.34 16.87
N ASN A 164 5.91 0.46 15.54
CA ASN A 164 5.70 1.73 14.85
C ASN A 164 4.26 2.25 15.02
N LEU A 165 3.26 1.36 14.96
CA LEU A 165 1.87 1.70 15.27
C LEU A 165 1.72 2.25 16.68
N PHE A 166 2.36 1.62 17.67
CA PHE A 166 2.37 2.10 19.04
C PHE A 166 3.02 3.48 19.16
N HIS A 167 4.25 3.64 18.70
CA HIS A 167 5.01 4.89 18.88
C HIS A 167 4.35 6.08 18.21
N VAL A 168 3.88 5.94 16.96
CA VAL A 168 3.23 7.03 16.23
C VAL A 168 1.90 7.40 16.89
N SER A 169 1.10 6.40 17.28
CA SER A 169 -0.18 6.66 17.96
C SER A 169 0.01 7.32 19.32
N ALA A 170 0.99 6.88 20.09
CA ALA A 170 1.30 7.46 21.39
C ALA A 170 1.88 8.88 21.26
N ALA A 171 2.71 9.16 20.24
CA ALA A 171 3.20 10.51 19.96
C ALA A 171 2.06 11.48 19.61
N MET A 172 1.12 11.05 18.78
CA MET A 172 -0.08 11.84 18.47
C MET A 172 -0.95 12.09 19.71
N TYR A 173 -1.07 11.06 20.57
CA TYR A 173 -1.81 11.19 21.83
C TYR A 173 -1.13 12.17 22.78
N ASP A 174 0.19 12.12 22.94
CA ASP A 174 0.95 13.05 23.79
C ASP A 174 0.78 14.49 23.30
N ALA A 175 0.83 14.72 21.99
CA ALA A 175 0.56 16.02 21.40
C ALA A 175 -0.84 16.52 21.76
N TRP A 176 -1.85 15.69 21.62
CA TRP A 176 -3.22 16.02 21.98
C TRP A 176 -3.39 16.26 23.48
N ALA A 177 -2.81 15.42 24.34
CA ALA A 177 -2.93 15.50 25.79
C ALA A 177 -2.32 16.80 26.34
N ILE A 178 -1.14 17.18 25.83
CA ILE A 178 -0.43 18.41 26.22
C ILE A 178 -1.25 19.65 25.82
N ILE A 179 -1.71 19.72 24.58
CA ILE A 179 -2.46 20.87 24.07
C ILE A 179 -3.78 21.05 24.79
N ASN A 180 -4.53 19.97 24.95
CA ASN A 180 -5.87 20.05 25.56
C ASN A 180 -5.85 20.00 27.09
N GLN A 181 -4.69 19.76 27.71
CA GLN A 181 -4.56 19.57 29.15
C GLN A 181 -5.57 18.54 29.70
N LYS A 182 -5.81 17.48 28.92
CA LYS A 182 -6.74 16.40 29.22
C LYS A 182 -6.01 15.07 29.16
N GLY A 183 -6.11 14.27 30.21
CA GLY A 183 -5.34 13.03 30.35
C GLY A 183 -3.88 13.32 30.72
N SER A 184 -3.09 12.26 30.83
CA SER A 184 -1.64 12.35 31.03
C SER A 184 -0.93 11.87 29.78
N PRO A 185 0.07 12.58 29.26
CA PRO A 185 0.91 12.07 28.19
C PRO A 185 1.49 10.70 28.56
N TYR A 186 1.79 9.88 27.56
CA TYR A 186 2.42 8.58 27.80
C TYR A 186 3.92 8.74 28.10
N LEU A 187 4.65 9.42 27.23
CA LEU A 187 6.10 9.56 27.32
C LEU A 187 6.50 10.93 27.87
N ILE A 188 5.93 12.01 27.36
CA ILE A 188 6.38 13.36 27.65
C ILE A 188 6.05 13.75 29.09
N GLY A 189 7.09 14.10 29.87
CA GLY A 189 6.97 14.42 31.28
C GLY A 189 6.87 13.21 32.21
N ASN A 190 7.14 12.00 31.69
CA ASN A 190 7.10 10.77 32.46
C ASN A 190 8.42 10.00 32.40
N TYR A 191 8.62 9.14 33.41
CA TYR A 191 9.67 8.13 33.41
C TYR A 191 9.08 6.78 32.95
N VAL A 192 9.44 6.35 31.75
CA VAL A 192 8.90 5.14 31.13
C VAL A 192 10.02 4.18 30.76
N ASN A 193 10.01 2.99 31.30
CA ASN A 193 10.99 1.90 31.00
C ASN A 193 12.47 2.33 31.13
N GLY A 194 12.80 3.32 31.95
CA GLY A 194 14.17 3.82 32.08
C GLY A 194 14.46 5.09 31.27
N PHE A 195 13.54 5.49 30.41
CA PHE A 195 13.63 6.75 29.67
C PHE A 195 12.92 7.87 30.44
N ASP A 196 13.60 8.99 30.63
CA ASP A 196 13.09 10.19 31.30
C ASP A 196 12.97 11.33 30.30
N SER A 197 11.78 11.88 30.18
CA SER A 197 11.55 13.06 29.34
C SER A 197 10.99 14.22 30.17
N GLN A 198 11.38 15.43 29.77
CA GLN A 198 10.93 16.62 30.51
C GLN A 198 9.47 16.94 30.23
N ILE A 199 8.78 17.44 31.25
CA ILE A 199 7.42 17.95 31.09
C ILE A 199 7.45 19.28 30.29
N ILE A 200 6.53 19.42 29.37
CA ILE A 200 6.33 20.65 28.63
C ILE A 200 5.02 21.30 29.03
N GLU A 201 5.09 22.56 29.43
CA GLU A 201 3.92 23.42 29.58
C GLU A 201 3.68 24.15 28.25
N PHE A 202 2.51 23.91 27.63
CA PHE A 202 2.12 24.55 26.38
C PHE A 202 1.00 25.56 26.59
N SER A 203 1.19 26.76 26.07
CA SER A 203 0.15 27.79 26.06
C SER A 203 0.40 28.79 24.93
N ASN A 204 -0.55 28.93 24.02
CA ASN A 204 -0.54 29.97 23.00
C ASN A 204 -1.96 30.54 22.78
N SER A 205 -2.09 31.50 21.86
CA SER A 205 -3.36 32.21 21.59
C SER A 205 -4.19 31.54 20.48
N ASP A 206 -3.67 30.51 19.80
CA ASP A 206 -4.37 29.84 18.71
C ASP A 206 -5.46 28.91 19.25
N SER A 207 -6.42 28.58 18.43
CA SER A 207 -7.48 27.64 18.82
C SER A 207 -6.95 26.24 19.10
N GLU A 208 -7.61 25.47 19.98
CA GLU A 208 -7.27 24.09 20.25
C GLU A 208 -7.21 23.26 18.95
N SER A 209 -8.12 23.52 18.00
CA SER A 209 -8.18 22.80 16.73
C SER A 209 -6.93 23.03 15.88
N ILE A 210 -6.45 24.28 15.76
CA ILE A 210 -5.22 24.62 15.02
C ILE A 210 -4.01 23.99 15.71
N ASN A 211 -3.91 24.13 17.03
CA ASN A 211 -2.79 23.58 17.80
C ASN A 211 -2.74 22.05 17.71
N ASN A 212 -3.88 21.37 17.84
CA ASN A 212 -3.97 19.91 17.68
C ASN A 212 -3.56 19.49 16.28
N LYS A 213 -4.10 20.15 15.23
CA LYS A 213 -3.71 19.86 13.85
C LYS A 213 -2.19 19.95 13.68
N ASN A 214 -1.60 21.03 14.14
CA ASN A 214 -0.17 21.28 13.97
C ASN A 214 0.70 20.28 14.75
N ALA A 215 0.52 20.12 16.05
CA ALA A 215 1.38 19.28 16.87
C ALA A 215 1.21 17.78 16.53
N ILE A 216 -0.01 17.31 16.31
CA ILE A 216 -0.26 15.92 15.88
C ILE A 216 0.40 15.67 14.54
N SER A 217 0.28 16.58 13.57
CA SER A 217 0.85 16.39 12.25
C SER A 217 2.38 16.33 12.27
N TYR A 218 3.04 17.27 12.96
CA TYR A 218 4.50 17.24 13.02
C TYR A 218 5.05 16.04 13.79
N SER A 219 4.38 15.62 14.89
CA SER A 219 4.79 14.43 15.62
C SER A 219 4.69 13.16 14.76
N ALA A 220 3.58 12.99 14.02
CA ALA A 220 3.39 11.85 13.13
C ALA A 220 4.33 11.91 11.91
N TYR A 221 4.36 13.06 11.21
CA TYR A 221 5.18 13.24 10.01
C TYR A 221 6.65 12.92 10.25
N ARG A 222 7.26 13.52 11.28
CA ARG A 222 8.67 13.31 11.60
C ARG A 222 8.97 11.87 11.99
N LEU A 223 8.09 11.27 12.80
CA LEU A 223 8.30 9.93 13.28
C LEU A 223 8.12 8.89 12.15
N ILE A 224 7.11 9.04 11.31
CA ILE A 224 6.91 8.18 10.12
C ILE A 224 8.12 8.31 9.18
N LYS A 225 8.52 9.53 8.83
CA LYS A 225 9.66 9.76 7.95
C LYS A 225 10.95 9.13 8.48
N HIS A 226 11.19 9.18 9.79
CA HIS A 226 12.34 8.54 10.43
C HIS A 226 12.25 7.00 10.36
N ARG A 227 11.09 6.43 10.77
CA ARG A 227 10.90 4.98 10.90
C ARG A 227 10.95 4.23 9.57
N PHE A 228 10.50 4.87 8.50
CA PHE A 228 10.42 4.27 7.18
C PHE A 228 11.52 4.76 6.22
N ALA A 229 12.56 5.43 6.73
CA ALA A 229 13.64 5.99 5.91
C ALA A 229 14.41 4.94 5.08
N GLN A 230 14.42 3.68 5.52
CA GLN A 230 15.08 2.57 4.84
C GLN A 230 14.08 1.65 4.11
N SER A 231 12.80 2.00 4.08
CA SER A 231 11.78 1.20 3.40
C SER A 231 12.00 1.16 1.89
N PRO A 232 11.74 0.04 1.21
CA PRO A 232 11.78 -0.04 -0.25
C PRO A 232 10.91 1.02 -0.94
N GLY A 233 9.76 1.33 -0.35
CA GLY A 233 8.83 2.34 -0.86
C GLY A 233 8.99 3.73 -0.24
N PHE A 234 10.16 4.10 0.28
CA PHE A 234 10.37 5.37 1.00
C PHE A 234 9.94 6.60 0.20
N GLU A 235 10.23 6.66 -1.10
CA GLU A 235 9.83 7.78 -1.95
C GLU A 235 8.30 7.95 -2.00
N LYS A 236 7.56 6.85 -2.17
CA LYS A 236 6.09 6.87 -2.13
C LYS A 236 5.55 7.29 -0.76
N ILE A 237 6.18 6.81 0.31
CA ILE A 237 5.83 7.17 1.70
C ILE A 237 6.05 8.67 1.93
N GLN A 238 7.19 9.19 1.48
CA GLN A 238 7.50 10.61 1.61
C GLN A 238 6.49 11.48 0.86
N GLN A 239 6.20 11.16 -0.40
CA GLN A 239 5.19 11.85 -1.21
C GLN A 239 3.82 11.86 -0.52
N LYS A 240 3.40 10.71 0.05
CA LYS A 240 2.14 10.60 0.78
C LYS A 240 2.11 11.47 2.04
N CYS A 241 3.20 11.48 2.80
CA CYS A 241 3.33 12.36 3.96
C CYS A 241 3.26 13.84 3.57
N GLU A 242 3.97 14.24 2.52
CA GLU A 242 4.04 15.61 2.02
C GLU A 242 2.70 16.08 1.44
N ALA A 243 1.99 15.16 0.74
CA ALA A 243 0.64 15.43 0.26
C ALA A 243 -0.32 15.73 1.43
N LEU A 244 -0.26 14.96 2.52
CA LEU A 244 -1.08 15.24 3.70
C LEU A 244 -0.67 16.55 4.39
N MET A 245 0.63 16.84 4.52
CA MET A 245 1.10 18.13 5.05
C MET A 245 0.57 19.30 4.21
N SER A 246 0.64 19.19 2.89
CA SER A 246 0.09 20.21 1.97
C SER A 246 -1.42 20.35 2.11
N LEU A 247 -2.18 19.24 2.17
CA LEU A 247 -3.63 19.24 2.39
C LEU A 247 -4.01 19.96 3.70
N LEU A 248 -3.18 19.84 4.73
CA LEU A 248 -3.37 20.47 6.03
C LEU A 248 -2.82 21.91 6.10
N ASP A 249 -2.27 22.45 5.01
CA ASP A 249 -1.63 23.77 4.92
C ASP A 249 -0.48 23.90 5.96
N LEU A 250 0.46 22.93 5.92
CA LEU A 250 1.61 22.83 6.82
C LEU A 250 2.93 22.79 6.03
N GLU A 251 3.94 23.53 6.52
CA GLU A 251 5.27 23.58 5.92
C GLU A 251 6.09 22.31 6.25
N ILE A 252 6.67 21.65 5.25
CA ILE A 252 7.48 20.44 5.44
C ILE A 252 8.88 20.72 6.02
N ASP A 253 9.40 21.92 5.81
CA ASP A 253 10.78 22.31 6.17
C ASP A 253 10.91 22.97 7.56
N TYR A 254 9.82 23.07 8.31
CA TYR A 254 9.87 23.61 9.66
C TYR A 254 10.52 22.62 10.62
N LEU A 255 11.73 22.93 11.13
CA LEU A 255 12.58 22.00 11.90
C LEU A 255 12.76 22.34 13.37
N ASP A 256 12.24 23.49 13.85
CA ASP A 256 12.41 23.91 15.24
C ASP A 256 11.70 22.91 16.18
N SER A 257 12.45 22.36 17.14
CA SER A 257 12.00 21.45 18.19
C SER A 257 12.23 22.04 19.61
N SER A 258 12.37 23.35 19.73
CA SER A 258 12.68 23.99 21.00
C SER A 258 11.52 23.87 22.01
N GLU A 259 11.85 23.42 23.23
CA GLU A 259 10.92 23.14 24.33
C GLU A 259 10.12 24.38 24.80
N ASN A 260 10.66 25.57 24.64
CA ASN A 260 10.12 26.79 25.24
C ASN A 260 9.40 27.73 24.26
N ASN A 261 9.02 27.22 23.09
CA ASN A 261 8.58 28.07 21.99
C ASN A 261 7.07 28.38 22.01
N ASN A 262 6.27 27.74 22.86
CA ASN A 262 4.79 27.83 22.82
C ASN A 262 4.19 27.77 21.40
N ASN A 263 4.85 27.04 20.52
CA ASN A 263 4.47 26.83 19.15
C ASN A 263 4.11 25.34 18.95
N ALA A 264 2.92 25.08 18.42
CA ALA A 264 2.42 23.72 18.24
C ALA A 264 3.25 22.89 17.23
N LEU A 265 3.87 23.55 16.24
CA LEU A 265 4.77 22.89 15.29
C LEU A 265 6.05 22.42 15.99
N SER A 266 6.68 23.31 16.79
CA SER A 266 7.86 22.97 17.60
C SER A 266 7.56 21.86 18.60
N LEU A 267 6.40 21.90 19.25
CA LEU A 267 5.95 20.85 20.16
C LEU A 267 5.85 19.49 19.43
N GLY A 268 5.25 19.47 18.25
CA GLY A 268 5.16 18.24 17.44
C GLY A 268 6.53 17.67 17.08
N ASN A 269 7.47 18.52 16.62
CA ASN A 269 8.84 18.13 16.33
C ASN A 269 9.56 17.58 17.59
N TYR A 270 9.43 18.27 18.74
CA TYR A 270 10.01 17.81 20.01
C TYR A 270 9.49 16.44 20.42
N ILE A 271 8.16 16.23 20.36
CA ILE A 271 7.55 14.94 20.68
C ILE A 271 8.12 13.85 19.78
N ALA A 272 8.19 14.08 18.47
CA ALA A 272 8.78 13.12 17.54
C ALA A 272 10.23 12.79 17.90
N GLU A 273 11.04 13.79 18.22
CA GLU A 273 12.45 13.61 18.64
C GLU A 273 12.53 12.73 19.89
N LYS A 274 11.70 12.94 20.90
CA LYS A 274 11.67 12.13 22.11
C LYS A 274 11.23 10.68 21.85
N TYR A 275 10.28 10.46 20.96
CA TYR A 275 9.91 9.10 20.55
C TYR A 275 10.97 8.40 19.69
N ILE A 276 11.75 9.14 18.92
CA ILE A 276 12.95 8.60 18.23
C ILE A 276 14.01 8.20 19.26
N GLU A 277 14.36 9.09 20.20
CA GLU A 277 15.32 8.80 21.28
C GLU A 277 14.89 7.58 22.13
N TYR A 278 13.60 7.54 22.52
CA TYR A 278 13.00 6.43 23.24
C TYR A 278 13.15 5.11 22.46
N GLY A 279 12.86 5.15 21.16
CA GLY A 279 12.96 3.99 20.31
C GLY A 279 14.38 3.47 20.10
N MET A 280 15.37 4.36 20.06
CA MET A 280 16.76 3.95 19.97
C MET A 280 17.25 3.19 21.22
N LEU A 281 16.53 3.33 22.34
CA LEU A 281 16.87 2.71 23.63
C LEU A 281 15.95 1.55 24.00
N ASP A 282 14.87 1.32 23.30
CA ASP A 282 13.79 0.40 23.69
C ASP A 282 14.13 -1.09 23.56
N GLY A 283 15.31 -1.43 23.10
CA GLY A 283 15.78 -2.82 22.94
C GLY A 283 15.43 -3.46 21.60
N SER A 284 14.82 -2.71 20.67
CA SER A 284 14.51 -3.22 19.33
C SER A 284 15.70 -3.36 18.40
N ASN A 285 16.85 -2.78 18.75
CA ASN A 285 18.04 -2.70 17.91
C ASN A 285 17.79 -1.92 16.59
N GLU A 286 17.04 -0.84 16.68
CA GLU A 286 16.68 -0.01 15.51
C GLU A 286 17.89 0.55 14.76
N GLU A 287 18.94 0.95 15.49
CA GLU A 287 20.18 1.50 14.91
C GLU A 287 20.86 0.50 13.94
N MET A 288 20.65 -0.81 14.16
CA MET A 288 21.16 -1.89 13.33
C MET A 288 20.07 -2.55 12.50
N ASP A 289 19.03 -1.80 12.14
CA ASP A 289 17.88 -2.26 11.33
C ASP A 289 17.20 -3.52 11.89
N TYR A 290 17.09 -3.59 13.23
CA TYR A 290 16.37 -4.65 13.96
C TYR A 290 16.97 -6.06 13.85
N VAL A 291 18.20 -6.20 13.35
CA VAL A 291 18.87 -7.49 13.21
C VAL A 291 19.03 -8.18 14.58
N ASN A 292 18.87 -9.51 14.59
CA ASN A 292 19.15 -10.30 15.78
C ASN A 292 20.62 -10.18 16.18
N GLN A 293 20.91 -10.04 17.47
CA GLN A 293 22.26 -9.83 17.98
C GLN A 293 22.95 -11.14 18.33
N TYR A 294 22.23 -12.15 18.79
CA TYR A 294 22.77 -13.41 19.28
C TYR A 294 21.95 -14.65 18.91
N TYR A 295 20.76 -14.52 18.37
CA TYR A 295 19.99 -15.67 17.95
C TYR A 295 20.39 -16.14 16.55
N PHE A 296 20.66 -17.44 16.42
CA PHE A 296 20.88 -18.11 15.14
C PHE A 296 20.00 -19.37 15.06
N PRO A 297 19.42 -19.67 13.88
CA PRO A 297 18.65 -20.91 13.69
C PRO A 297 19.58 -22.13 13.71
N GLU A 298 19.09 -23.24 14.28
CA GLU A 298 19.84 -24.51 14.30
C GLU A 298 19.65 -25.29 12.99
N ASN A 299 18.54 -25.09 12.31
CA ASN A 299 18.19 -25.77 11.07
C ASN A 299 18.53 -24.91 9.84
N ASP A 300 19.04 -25.56 8.79
CA ASP A 300 19.22 -24.92 7.51
C ASP A 300 17.86 -24.52 6.88
N PRO A 301 17.82 -23.48 6.03
CA PRO A 301 16.56 -23.05 5.41
C PRO A 301 15.87 -24.14 4.59
N LEU A 302 14.56 -24.25 4.74
CA LEU A 302 13.69 -25.09 3.94
C LEU A 302 13.33 -24.38 2.63
N THR A 303 13.51 -25.05 1.50
CA THR A 303 13.05 -24.59 0.18
C THR A 303 11.77 -25.33 -0.22
N PRO A 304 10.57 -24.74 -0.03
CA PRO A 304 9.29 -25.46 -0.14
C PRO A 304 8.96 -25.99 -1.56
N ILE A 305 9.59 -25.42 -2.59
CA ILE A 305 9.38 -25.86 -3.99
C ILE A 305 9.90 -27.29 -4.24
N PHE A 306 10.84 -27.76 -3.45
CA PHE A 306 11.36 -29.10 -3.58
C PHE A 306 10.56 -30.10 -2.74
N SER A 307 10.32 -31.27 -3.29
CA SER A 307 9.68 -32.37 -2.57
C SER A 307 10.62 -32.94 -1.52
N GLY A 308 10.12 -33.10 -0.31
CA GLY A 308 10.90 -33.59 0.83
C GLY A 308 11.53 -32.46 1.63
N ASN A 309 12.03 -32.79 2.80
CA ASN A 309 12.74 -31.89 3.66
C ASN A 309 14.22 -32.18 3.62
N THR A 310 15.05 -31.17 3.71
CA THR A 310 16.46 -31.32 4.02
C THR A 310 16.62 -32.00 5.39
N GLU A 311 17.75 -32.63 5.65
CA GLU A 311 18.02 -33.20 6.97
C GLU A 311 17.90 -32.10 8.03
N LEU A 312 16.95 -32.29 8.95
CA LEU A 312 16.79 -31.39 10.09
C LEU A 312 17.86 -31.70 11.13
N THR A 313 18.62 -30.70 11.52
CA THR A 313 19.56 -30.80 12.65
C THR A 313 18.79 -31.02 13.95
N ASN A 314 17.69 -30.29 14.13
CA ASN A 314 16.83 -30.40 15.30
C ASN A 314 15.35 -30.23 14.90
N PRO A 315 14.56 -31.33 14.88
CA PRO A 315 13.15 -31.27 14.45
C PRO A 315 12.26 -30.47 15.40
N ASN A 316 12.69 -30.24 16.63
CA ASN A 316 11.96 -29.44 17.63
C ASN A 316 12.35 -27.95 17.62
N ARG A 317 13.12 -27.53 16.63
CA ARG A 317 13.56 -26.14 16.47
C ARG A 317 13.03 -25.54 15.19
N TRP A 318 12.82 -24.24 15.25
CA TRP A 318 12.37 -23.46 14.10
C TRP A 318 13.32 -23.60 12.91
N GLN A 319 12.75 -23.63 11.71
CA GLN A 319 13.45 -23.69 10.45
C GLN A 319 13.12 -22.45 9.60
N PRO A 320 14.12 -21.70 9.11
CA PRO A 320 13.88 -20.62 8.17
C PRO A 320 13.33 -21.13 6.84
N LEU A 321 12.66 -20.26 6.08
CA LEU A 321 12.22 -20.53 4.72
C LEU A 321 13.18 -19.89 3.72
N SER A 322 13.45 -20.60 2.62
CA SER A 322 14.12 -20.08 1.43
C SER A 322 13.15 -20.17 0.26
N LEU A 323 12.91 -19.03 -0.40
CA LEU A 323 11.95 -18.92 -1.49
C LEU A 323 12.68 -18.87 -2.82
N ASP A 324 12.11 -19.49 -3.86
CA ASP A 324 12.66 -19.42 -5.23
C ASP A 324 12.62 -17.99 -5.77
N VAL A 325 11.54 -17.29 -5.46
CA VAL A 325 11.33 -15.89 -5.76
C VAL A 325 10.77 -15.23 -4.51
N PHE A 326 11.49 -14.27 -3.99
CA PHE A 326 11.01 -13.46 -2.89
C PHE A 326 10.49 -12.13 -3.44
N ILE A 327 9.22 -11.85 -3.19
CA ILE A 327 8.52 -10.64 -3.62
C ILE A 327 8.16 -9.85 -2.37
N ASP A 328 8.55 -8.57 -2.34
CA ASP A 328 8.19 -7.66 -1.23
C ASP A 328 6.70 -7.28 -1.26
N GLN A 329 6.24 -6.52 -0.26
CA GLN A 329 4.84 -6.08 -0.18
C GLN A 329 4.44 -5.11 -1.30
N SER A 330 5.40 -4.48 -1.96
CA SER A 330 5.19 -3.58 -3.10
C SER A 330 5.22 -4.28 -4.46
N GLY A 331 5.43 -5.61 -4.46
CA GLY A 331 5.50 -6.41 -5.70
C GLY A 331 6.88 -6.49 -6.34
N ASN A 332 7.93 -5.97 -5.72
CA ASN A 332 9.29 -6.03 -6.26
C ASN A 332 9.93 -7.38 -5.98
N ILE A 333 10.63 -7.92 -6.97
CA ILE A 333 11.42 -9.14 -6.80
C ILE A 333 12.74 -8.78 -6.09
N LEU A 334 12.98 -9.42 -4.95
CA LEU A 334 14.22 -9.26 -4.19
C LEU A 334 15.26 -10.30 -4.65
N SER A 335 16.54 -9.91 -4.59
CA SER A 335 17.66 -10.75 -5.02
C SER A 335 17.98 -11.87 -4.04
N GLU A 336 17.55 -11.77 -2.80
CA GLU A 336 17.79 -12.74 -1.74
C GLU A 336 16.67 -13.75 -1.66
N SER A 337 17.02 -15.03 -1.65
CA SER A 337 16.05 -16.13 -1.61
C SER A 337 15.56 -16.44 -0.20
N THR A 338 16.37 -16.13 0.83
CA THR A 338 16.00 -16.36 2.23
C THR A 338 15.64 -15.04 2.89
N PRO A 339 14.34 -14.78 3.18
CA PRO A 339 13.93 -13.57 3.88
C PRO A 339 14.66 -13.45 5.22
N GLU A 340 15.10 -12.25 5.56
CA GLU A 340 15.58 -11.96 6.90
C GLU A 340 14.47 -12.27 7.91
N PHE A 341 14.83 -12.89 9.01
CA PHE A 341 13.93 -13.12 10.13
C PHE A 341 14.32 -12.28 11.32
N LEU A 342 13.33 -11.81 12.03
CA LEU A 342 13.50 -10.99 13.23
C LEU A 342 12.46 -11.37 14.27
N GLY A 343 12.65 -10.87 15.47
CA GLY A 343 11.70 -11.10 16.56
C GLY A 343 12.10 -12.20 17.54
N ALA A 344 13.16 -12.99 17.28
CA ALA A 344 13.65 -13.99 18.22
C ALA A 344 14.08 -13.38 19.57
N GLU A 345 14.58 -12.13 19.54
CA GLU A 345 15.03 -11.36 20.70
C GLU A 345 14.04 -10.27 21.12
N TRP A 346 12.82 -10.24 20.53
CA TRP A 346 11.85 -9.17 20.71
C TRP A 346 11.32 -9.02 22.13
N GLY A 347 11.49 -10.02 22.98
CA GLY A 347 11.22 -9.91 24.41
C GLY A 347 12.06 -8.85 25.14
N ASN A 348 13.15 -8.38 24.52
CA ASN A 348 13.94 -7.26 25.03
C ASN A 348 13.31 -5.89 24.75
N VAL A 349 12.39 -5.81 23.79
CA VAL A 349 11.72 -4.55 23.44
C VAL A 349 10.77 -4.13 24.55
N TRP A 350 10.85 -2.88 24.93
CA TRP A 350 10.00 -2.33 25.97
C TRP A 350 8.51 -2.43 25.61
N PRO A 351 7.71 -3.14 26.45
CA PRO A 351 6.29 -3.33 26.15
C PRO A 351 5.48 -2.08 26.45
N PHE A 352 4.38 -1.91 25.71
CA PHE A 352 3.46 -0.79 25.94
C PHE A 352 2.68 -0.89 27.25
N GLY A 353 2.09 -2.05 27.56
CA GLY A 353 1.15 -2.18 28.66
C GLY A 353 1.39 -3.41 29.55
N LEU A 354 2.53 -4.09 29.40
CA LEU A 354 2.86 -5.24 30.22
C LEU A 354 3.78 -4.82 31.36
N SER A 355 3.49 -5.39 32.54
CA SER A 355 4.31 -5.19 33.74
C SER A 355 5.49 -6.17 33.75
N ASN A 356 6.62 -5.73 34.28
CA ASN A 356 7.77 -6.62 34.54
C ASN A 356 7.45 -7.72 35.57
N ASP A 357 6.36 -7.59 36.32
CA ASP A 357 5.92 -8.62 37.31
C ASP A 357 5.53 -9.94 36.65
N VAL A 358 5.18 -9.91 35.37
CA VAL A 358 4.81 -11.12 34.60
C VAL A 358 5.96 -11.62 33.71
N LEU A 359 7.13 -10.99 33.79
CA LEU A 359 8.29 -11.34 32.98
C LEU A 359 8.92 -12.64 33.48
N THR A 360 9.09 -13.59 32.57
CA THR A 360 9.91 -14.80 32.78
C THR A 360 11.19 -14.69 31.95
N GLU A 361 12.32 -15.05 32.52
CA GLU A 361 13.60 -15.07 31.83
C GLU A 361 14.06 -16.50 31.58
N PHE A 362 14.47 -16.78 30.35
CA PHE A 362 15.04 -18.06 29.96
C PHE A 362 16.48 -17.87 29.49
N GLU A 363 17.38 -18.73 29.96
CA GLU A 363 18.76 -18.74 29.48
C GLU A 363 18.96 -19.80 28.40
N ARG A 364 19.54 -19.40 27.27
CA ARG A 364 19.97 -20.28 26.20
C ARG A 364 21.34 -19.83 25.66
N GLU A 365 22.31 -20.74 25.67
CA GLU A 365 23.66 -20.48 25.13
C GLU A 365 24.34 -19.23 25.74
N GLY A 366 24.07 -18.95 27.01
CA GLY A 366 24.61 -17.80 27.73
C GLY A 366 23.88 -16.48 27.47
N ASN A 367 22.81 -16.50 26.68
CA ASN A 367 21.97 -15.33 26.39
C ASN A 367 20.63 -15.44 27.11
N ILE A 368 20.09 -14.29 27.55
CA ILE A 368 18.79 -14.20 28.23
C ILE A 368 17.70 -13.81 27.24
N TYR A 369 16.66 -14.63 27.21
CA TYR A 369 15.44 -14.39 26.46
C TYR A 369 14.32 -14.03 27.43
N LYS A 370 13.66 -12.91 27.18
CA LYS A 370 12.56 -12.37 28.00
C LYS A 370 11.23 -12.74 27.40
N VAL A 371 10.31 -13.23 28.23
CA VAL A 371 8.98 -13.67 27.82
C VAL A 371 7.95 -13.07 28.77
N TYR A 372 7.04 -12.25 28.28
CA TYR A 372 5.96 -11.62 29.05
C TYR A 372 4.74 -12.52 29.21
N HIS A 373 4.56 -13.49 28.33
CA HIS A 373 3.54 -14.52 28.44
C HIS A 373 4.12 -15.85 27.96
N ASP A 374 4.26 -16.81 28.89
CA ASP A 374 4.77 -18.13 28.58
C ASP A 374 3.58 -19.09 28.31
N PRO A 375 3.33 -19.48 27.06
CA PRO A 375 2.28 -20.45 26.73
C PRO A 375 2.68 -21.90 27.07
N GLY A 376 3.86 -22.11 27.59
CA GLY A 376 4.47 -23.43 27.76
C GLY A 376 5.18 -23.92 26.48
N PRO A 377 5.82 -25.08 26.56
CA PRO A 377 6.52 -25.67 25.41
C PRO A 377 5.51 -26.13 24.34
N PRO A 378 5.82 -25.98 23.06
CA PRO A 378 5.02 -26.57 21.98
C PRO A 378 5.08 -28.11 22.07
N PRO A 379 4.13 -28.82 21.42
CA PRO A 379 4.26 -30.28 21.24
C PRO A 379 5.59 -30.61 20.55
N MET A 380 6.28 -31.62 21.03
CA MET A 380 7.62 -32.00 20.54
C MET A 380 7.66 -33.46 20.10
N ILE A 381 8.59 -33.79 19.22
CA ILE A 381 9.01 -35.15 18.91
C ILE A 381 9.95 -35.60 20.02
N ASP A 382 9.71 -36.77 20.61
CA ASP A 382 10.50 -37.30 21.70
C ASP A 382 11.84 -37.93 21.26
N ASP A 383 12.77 -38.17 22.19
CA ASP A 383 14.11 -38.73 21.92
C ASP A 383 14.06 -40.18 21.41
N ASN A 384 12.92 -40.87 21.54
CA ASN A 384 12.70 -42.24 21.08
C ASN A 384 12.00 -42.34 19.71
N GLU A 385 11.91 -41.25 18.96
CA GLU A 385 11.16 -41.10 17.71
C GLU A 385 9.65 -41.28 17.90
N GLN A 386 9.16 -41.33 19.13
CA GLN A 386 7.72 -41.30 19.42
C GLN A 386 7.27 -39.86 19.36
N THR A 387 6.35 -39.61 18.48
CA THR A 387 5.71 -38.28 18.40
C THR A 387 4.72 -38.10 19.54
N ASN A 388 4.73 -36.94 20.14
CA ASN A 388 3.70 -36.58 21.09
C ASN A 388 2.32 -36.62 20.41
N GLU A 389 1.30 -37.11 21.08
CA GLU A 389 -0.07 -37.22 20.56
C GLU A 389 -0.59 -35.86 20.08
N LEU A 390 -0.35 -34.78 20.83
CA LEU A 390 -0.73 -33.43 20.45
C LEU A 390 -0.01 -32.94 19.18
N PHE A 391 1.25 -33.34 18.96
CA PHE A 391 1.97 -33.02 17.74
C PHE A 391 1.32 -33.71 16.54
N ILE A 392 1.00 -35.00 16.66
CA ILE A 392 0.33 -35.78 15.60
C ILE A 392 -1.04 -35.17 15.30
N GLU A 393 -1.82 -34.85 16.33
CA GLU A 393 -3.15 -34.26 16.20
C GLU A 393 -3.09 -32.91 15.45
N ALA A 394 -2.21 -32.00 15.88
CA ALA A 394 -2.06 -30.68 15.25
C ALA A 394 -1.71 -30.78 13.75
N PHE A 395 -0.77 -31.65 13.36
CA PHE A 395 -0.42 -31.86 11.96
C PHE A 395 -1.48 -32.61 11.16
N SER A 396 -2.20 -33.53 11.78
CA SER A 396 -3.35 -34.21 11.17
C SER A 396 -4.47 -33.24 10.85
N MET A 397 -4.76 -32.29 11.77
CA MET A 397 -5.74 -31.22 11.54
C MET A 397 -5.37 -30.33 10.35
N VAL A 398 -4.11 -29.91 10.22
CA VAL A 398 -3.64 -29.13 9.07
C VAL A 398 -3.86 -29.90 7.77
N SER A 399 -3.55 -31.20 7.75
CA SER A 399 -3.71 -32.05 6.55
C SER A 399 -5.18 -32.23 6.18
N ILE A 400 -6.06 -32.46 7.18
CA ILE A 400 -7.50 -32.61 6.98
C ILE A 400 -8.08 -31.30 6.42
N TRP A 401 -7.81 -30.18 7.06
CA TRP A 401 -8.32 -28.88 6.61
C TRP A 401 -7.77 -28.48 5.26
N GLY A 402 -6.49 -28.73 5.01
CA GLY A 402 -5.87 -28.49 3.71
C GLY A 402 -6.55 -29.27 2.58
N SER A 403 -7.02 -30.50 2.85
CA SER A 403 -7.73 -31.30 1.85
C SER A 403 -9.08 -30.71 1.43
N HIS A 404 -9.70 -29.91 2.30
CA HIS A 404 -10.98 -29.25 2.03
C HIS A 404 -10.84 -27.94 1.23
N LEU A 405 -9.63 -27.46 1.00
CA LEU A 405 -9.38 -26.26 0.19
C LEU A 405 -9.37 -26.54 -1.33
N SER A 406 -9.61 -27.79 -1.74
CA SER A 406 -9.67 -28.15 -3.15
C SER A 406 -10.96 -27.62 -3.79
N PRO A 407 -10.88 -26.82 -4.89
CA PRO A 407 -12.07 -26.40 -5.62
C PRO A 407 -12.84 -27.57 -6.25
N LEU A 408 -12.26 -28.77 -6.29
CA LEU A 408 -12.85 -29.95 -6.90
C LEU A 408 -13.81 -30.70 -5.99
N ASP A 409 -13.78 -30.47 -4.67
CA ASP A 409 -14.68 -31.14 -3.72
C ASP A 409 -16.02 -30.41 -3.53
N ASN A 410 -16.17 -29.20 -4.11
CA ASN A 410 -17.35 -28.35 -4.02
C ASN A 410 -17.77 -28.01 -2.59
N THR A 411 -16.86 -28.07 -1.63
CA THR A 411 -17.16 -27.68 -0.24
C THR A 411 -17.31 -26.16 -0.19
N VAL A 412 -18.43 -25.69 0.34
CA VAL A 412 -18.72 -24.27 0.55
C VAL A 412 -18.56 -23.97 2.03
N TRP A 413 -17.64 -23.05 2.32
CA TRP A 413 -17.36 -22.63 3.70
C TRP A 413 -18.07 -21.32 4.03
N ASP A 414 -18.74 -21.26 5.16
CA ASP A 414 -19.24 -20.02 5.72
C ASP A 414 -18.11 -19.31 6.46
N ILE A 415 -17.60 -18.23 5.86
CA ILE A 415 -16.52 -17.39 6.41
C ILE A 415 -17.05 -16.10 7.06
N SER A 416 -18.36 -15.98 7.30
CA SER A 416 -18.93 -14.80 7.95
C SER A 416 -18.44 -14.67 9.40
N PRO A 417 -18.37 -13.44 9.93
CA PRO A 417 -17.98 -13.23 11.33
C PRO A 417 -18.82 -14.07 12.31
N ASN A 418 -18.16 -14.75 13.24
CA ASN A 418 -18.74 -15.67 14.23
C ASN A 418 -19.28 -16.99 13.66
N SER A 419 -18.99 -17.31 12.41
CA SER A 419 -19.24 -18.66 11.92
C SER A 419 -18.07 -19.60 12.31
N ASN A 420 -18.40 -20.87 12.54
CA ASN A 420 -17.38 -21.92 12.75
C ASN A 420 -17.06 -22.65 11.41
N GLY A 421 -17.25 -21.99 10.29
CA GLY A 421 -17.26 -22.65 8.99
C GLY A 421 -18.49 -23.56 8.88
N ASN A 422 -18.44 -24.60 8.07
CA ASN A 422 -19.51 -25.60 7.95
C ASN A 422 -19.25 -26.82 8.85
N VAL A 423 -18.61 -26.59 9.99
CA VAL A 423 -18.20 -27.67 10.88
C VAL A 423 -19.34 -27.99 11.86
N ASP A 424 -19.83 -29.22 11.81
CA ASP A 424 -20.70 -29.75 12.86
C ASP A 424 -19.90 -29.91 14.14
N ASP A 425 -20.50 -29.53 15.29
CA ASP A 425 -19.89 -29.52 16.61
C ASP A 425 -19.25 -30.88 17.06
N ASN A 426 -19.41 -31.92 16.27
CA ASN A 426 -18.88 -33.26 16.56
C ASN A 426 -17.72 -33.67 15.64
N THR A 427 -17.29 -32.84 14.73
CA THR A 427 -16.29 -33.18 13.70
C THR A 427 -14.89 -32.72 14.03
N TYR A 428 -14.76 -31.72 14.88
CA TYR A 428 -13.48 -31.14 15.29
C TYR A 428 -13.42 -30.93 16.79
N PRO A 429 -12.25 -31.09 17.41
CA PRO A 429 -12.07 -30.73 18.82
C PRO A 429 -12.44 -29.27 19.05
N THR A 430 -13.28 -29.02 20.01
CA THR A 430 -13.72 -27.67 20.38
C THR A 430 -12.93 -27.07 21.56
N ASP A 431 -11.94 -27.79 22.06
CA ASP A 431 -11.13 -27.40 23.24
C ASP A 431 -9.67 -27.13 22.84
#